data_b526c39f46b13abf4fceec04a227044a
#
_entry.id   b526c39f46b13abf4fceec04a227044a
#
_cell.length_a   1.000
_cell.length_b   1.000
_cell.length_c   1.000
_cell.angle_alpha   90.00
_cell.angle_beta   90.00
_cell.angle_gamma   90.00
#
_symmetry.space_group_name_H-M   'P 1'
#
loop_
_entity.id
_entity.type
_entity.pdbx_description
1 polymer ?
#
loop_
_entity_poly.entity_id
_entity_poly.type
_entity_poly.pdbx_seq_one_letter_code
_entity_poly.pdbx_strand_id
1 'polypeptide(L)'
;KGVTYKVTSVGASACRNRAGITKVIIGKNVTKIGKRVFSGCKKLKKVTVKTTKLTESTVGSNAFSGISSGVVVKVPESKVKAYRKLFKKKGISDGATITK
;
A
#
# COMPACT_ATOMS: atom_id res chain seq x y z
N LYS A 1 19.33 1.52 7.68
CA LYS A 1 18.04 1.74 8.28
C LYS A 1 17.02 2.17 7.24
N GLY A 2 15.78 1.79 7.48
CA GLY A 2 14.72 2.12 6.57
C GLY A 2 14.12 3.48 6.80
N VAL A 3 13.38 3.94 5.82
CA VAL A 3 12.64 5.19 5.89
C VAL A 3 11.15 4.86 6.02
N THR A 4 10.48 5.50 6.96
CA THR A 4 9.03 5.37 7.12
C THR A 4 8.35 6.53 6.43
N TYR A 5 7.40 6.23 5.57
CA TYR A 5 6.62 7.23 4.87
C TYR A 5 5.18 7.22 5.37
N LYS A 6 4.70 8.37 5.83
CA LYS A 6 3.32 8.51 6.30
C LYS A 6 2.48 9.16 5.22
N VAL A 7 1.39 8.48 4.86
CA VAL A 7 0.46 9.00 3.87
C VAL A 7 -0.74 9.58 4.61
N THR A 8 -0.88 10.89 4.56
CA THR A 8 -2.02 11.57 5.19
C THR A 8 -3.00 12.10 4.15
N SER A 9 -2.49 12.37 2.96
CA SER A 9 -3.31 12.68 1.80
C SER A 9 -2.62 12.06 0.61
N VAL A 10 -3.32 11.92 -0.50
CA VAL A 10 -2.79 11.11 -1.58
C VAL A 10 -2.56 11.94 -2.83
N GLY A 11 -1.32 11.90 -3.31
CA GLY A 11 -0.99 12.37 -4.64
C GLY A 11 -0.55 11.20 -5.50
N ALA A 12 -0.76 11.28 -6.77
CA ALA A 12 -0.31 10.25 -7.68
C ALA A 12 1.22 10.16 -7.65
N SER A 13 1.75 8.93 -7.59
CA SER A 13 3.18 8.66 -7.69
C SER A 13 4.03 9.21 -6.54
N ALA A 14 3.42 9.46 -5.38
CA ALA A 14 4.12 10.09 -4.26
C ALA A 14 5.34 9.32 -3.79
N CYS A 15 5.28 7.98 -3.81
CA CYS A 15 6.38 7.12 -3.35
C CYS A 15 7.05 6.36 -4.48
N ARG A 16 6.74 6.71 -5.71
CA ARG A 16 7.20 5.97 -6.87
C ARG A 16 8.73 5.96 -6.93
N ASN A 17 9.29 4.77 -7.14
CA ASN A 17 10.74 4.56 -7.31
C ASN A 17 11.59 5.01 -6.11
N ARG A 18 11.00 5.09 -4.93
CA ARG A 18 11.77 5.43 -3.73
C ARG A 18 12.27 4.18 -3.05
N ALA A 19 13.39 3.68 -3.51
CA ALA A 19 13.93 2.41 -3.02
C ALA A 19 14.32 2.43 -1.55
N GLY A 20 14.54 3.60 -0.98
CA GLY A 20 14.90 3.70 0.44
C GLY A 20 13.74 3.55 1.42
N ILE A 21 12.50 3.59 0.93
CA ILE A 21 11.34 3.48 1.80
C ILE A 21 11.11 2.01 2.14
N THR A 22 11.13 1.68 3.43
CA THR A 22 10.92 0.31 3.89
C THR A 22 9.60 0.12 4.61
N LYS A 23 8.95 1.20 5.03
CA LYS A 23 7.70 1.14 5.77
C LYS A 23 6.79 2.28 5.33
N VAL A 24 5.51 1.97 5.15
CA VAL A 24 4.50 2.97 4.79
C VAL A 24 3.35 2.87 5.78
N ILE A 25 2.89 4.02 6.24
CA ILE A 25 1.72 4.10 7.10
C ILE A 25 0.66 4.93 6.36
N ILE A 26 -0.46 4.32 6.06
CA ILE A 26 -1.57 4.98 5.39
C ILE A 26 -2.58 5.38 6.45
N GLY A 27 -2.75 6.68 6.65
CA GLY A 27 -3.58 7.22 7.73
C GLY A 27 -5.06 6.92 7.58
N LYS A 28 -5.78 7.03 8.67
CA LYS A 28 -7.21 6.68 8.69
C LYS A 28 -8.09 7.60 7.84
N ASN A 29 -7.61 8.78 7.52
CA ASN A 29 -8.37 9.74 6.72
C ASN A 29 -8.07 9.65 5.23
N VAL A 30 -7.22 8.73 4.81
CA VAL A 30 -6.90 8.54 3.40
C VAL A 30 -8.08 7.86 2.72
N THR A 31 -8.61 8.50 1.69
CA THR A 31 -9.76 7.96 0.94
C THR A 31 -9.37 7.49 -0.45
N LYS A 32 -8.14 7.77 -0.89
CA LYS A 32 -7.76 7.52 -2.28
C LYS A 32 -6.25 7.26 -2.35
N ILE A 33 -5.87 6.35 -3.22
CA ILE A 33 -4.46 6.08 -3.51
C ILE A 33 -4.29 6.20 -5.02
N GLY A 34 -3.35 7.03 -5.45
CA GLY A 34 -3.13 7.29 -6.87
C GLY A 34 -2.49 6.11 -7.59
N LYS A 35 -2.42 6.23 -8.92
CA LYS A 35 -1.76 5.22 -9.74
C LYS A 35 -0.30 5.12 -9.35
N ARG A 36 0.19 3.90 -9.19
CA ARG A 36 1.61 3.59 -9.02
C ARG A 36 2.26 4.34 -7.86
N VAL A 37 1.48 4.70 -6.85
CA VAL A 37 2.01 5.48 -5.72
C VAL A 37 3.20 4.77 -5.08
N PHE A 38 3.11 3.45 -4.93
CA PHE A 38 4.19 2.67 -4.31
C PHE A 38 4.99 1.85 -5.33
N SER A 39 4.80 2.10 -6.59
CA SER A 39 5.49 1.36 -7.65
C SER A 39 6.99 1.59 -7.56
N GLY A 40 7.74 0.51 -7.63
CA GLY A 40 9.21 0.60 -7.60
C GLY A 40 9.82 0.76 -6.22
N CYS A 41 9.02 0.70 -5.17
CA CYS A 41 9.55 0.72 -3.80
C CYS A 41 10.03 -0.68 -3.43
N LYS A 42 11.18 -1.06 -3.96
CA LYS A 42 11.66 -2.45 -3.92
C LYS A 42 11.99 -2.95 -2.54
N LYS A 43 12.27 -2.06 -1.61
CA LYS A 43 12.61 -2.44 -0.23
C LYS A 43 11.44 -2.27 0.73
N LEU A 44 10.27 -1.94 0.22
CA LEU A 44 9.09 -1.77 1.05
C LEU A 44 8.67 -3.12 1.60
N LYS A 45 8.81 -3.29 2.91
CA LYS A 45 8.53 -4.57 3.56
C LYS A 45 7.30 -4.53 4.46
N LYS A 46 6.85 -3.35 4.86
CA LYS A 46 5.73 -3.24 5.76
C LYS A 46 4.84 -2.07 5.35
N VAL A 47 3.54 -2.34 5.26
CA VAL A 47 2.54 -1.31 5.00
C VAL A 47 1.48 -1.43 6.07
N THR A 48 1.20 -0.33 6.76
CA THR A 48 0.13 -0.28 7.75
C THR A 48 -1.00 0.57 7.18
N VAL A 49 -2.15 -0.05 6.97
CA VAL A 49 -3.32 0.64 6.43
C VAL A 49 -4.30 0.87 7.57
N LYS A 50 -4.52 2.13 7.92
CA LYS A 50 -5.45 2.47 9.00
C LYS A 50 -6.82 2.85 8.47
N THR A 51 -6.89 3.27 7.20
CA THR A 51 -8.14 3.71 6.62
C THR A 51 -9.07 2.53 6.31
N THR A 52 -10.36 2.75 6.46
CA THR A 52 -11.39 1.79 6.06
C THR A 52 -12.12 2.23 4.79
N LYS A 53 -11.64 3.29 4.15
CA LYS A 53 -12.37 3.97 3.07
C LYS A 53 -11.90 3.62 1.66
N LEU A 54 -10.91 2.74 1.53
CA LEU A 54 -10.38 2.39 0.20
C LEU A 54 -11.32 1.45 -0.52
N THR A 55 -11.50 1.69 -1.82
CA THR A 55 -12.27 0.82 -2.70
C THR A 55 -11.51 0.61 -4.00
N GLU A 56 -12.02 -0.29 -4.83
CA GLU A 56 -11.38 -0.56 -6.12
C GLU A 56 -11.29 0.69 -6.99
N SER A 57 -12.29 1.55 -6.91
CA SER A 57 -12.31 2.77 -7.71
C SER A 57 -11.43 3.88 -7.14
N THR A 58 -11.09 3.82 -5.86
CA THR A 58 -10.28 4.86 -5.24
C THR A 58 -8.79 4.50 -5.14
N VAL A 59 -8.43 3.24 -5.43
CA VAL A 59 -7.03 2.82 -5.47
C VAL A 59 -6.62 2.70 -6.93
N GLY A 60 -5.60 3.46 -7.32
CA GLY A 60 -5.17 3.50 -8.71
C GLY A 60 -4.53 2.22 -9.20
N SER A 61 -4.45 2.07 -10.51
CA SER A 61 -3.85 0.90 -11.13
C SER A 61 -2.39 0.77 -10.73
N ASN A 62 -1.97 -0.46 -10.44
CA ASN A 62 -0.58 -0.78 -10.13
C ASN A 62 -0.02 -0.01 -8.93
N ALA A 63 -0.91 0.39 -8.01
CA ALA A 63 -0.49 1.16 -6.84
C ALA A 63 0.59 0.44 -6.04
N PHE A 64 0.54 -0.89 -5.98
CA PHE A 64 1.49 -1.70 -5.21
C PHE A 64 2.42 -2.53 -6.08
N SER A 65 2.49 -2.23 -7.36
CA SER A 65 3.34 -2.98 -8.28
C SER A 65 4.82 -2.74 -7.99
N GLY A 66 5.62 -3.79 -8.07
CA GLY A 66 7.07 -3.65 -7.94
C GLY A 66 7.59 -3.46 -6.53
N ILE A 67 6.77 -3.71 -5.53
CA ILE A 67 7.24 -3.69 -4.15
C ILE A 67 7.80 -5.06 -3.76
N SER A 68 8.39 -5.14 -2.57
CA SER A 68 8.99 -6.38 -2.10
C SER A 68 7.98 -7.52 -2.08
N SER A 69 8.40 -8.70 -2.52
CA SER A 69 7.52 -9.88 -2.52
C SER A 69 7.20 -10.37 -1.12
N GLY A 70 8.01 -10.01 -0.14
CA GLY A 70 7.76 -10.40 1.26
C GLY A 70 7.06 -9.34 2.08
N VAL A 71 6.42 -8.38 1.42
CA VAL A 71 5.76 -7.29 2.15
C VAL A 71 4.65 -7.80 3.05
N VAL A 72 4.56 -7.21 4.24
CA VAL A 72 3.47 -7.49 5.18
C VAL A 72 2.58 -6.25 5.23
N VAL A 73 1.30 -6.45 4.95
CA VAL A 73 0.33 -5.36 4.94
C VAL A 73 -0.64 -5.58 6.09
N LYS A 74 -0.64 -4.65 7.05
CA LYS A 74 -1.59 -4.68 8.15
C LYS A 74 -2.76 -3.78 7.81
N VAL A 75 -3.97 -4.32 7.92
CA VAL A 75 -5.19 -3.60 7.57
C VAL A 75 -6.18 -3.70 8.72
N PRO A 76 -7.21 -2.84 8.77
CA PRO A 76 -8.24 -2.97 9.79
C PRO A 76 -8.92 -4.35 9.71
N GLU A 77 -9.22 -4.91 10.86
CA GLU A 77 -9.79 -6.26 10.93
C GLU A 77 -11.02 -6.41 10.06
N SER A 78 -11.88 -5.39 10.05
CA SER A 78 -13.12 -5.43 9.28
C SER A 78 -12.89 -5.39 7.77
N LYS A 79 -11.66 -5.07 7.33
CA LYS A 79 -11.35 -4.92 5.90
C LYS A 79 -10.37 -5.94 5.36
N VAL A 80 -9.97 -6.92 6.18
CA VAL A 80 -8.96 -7.88 5.75
C VAL A 80 -9.35 -8.57 4.44
N LYS A 81 -10.57 -9.10 4.37
CA LYS A 81 -11.00 -9.81 3.17
C LYS A 81 -11.10 -8.89 1.97
N ALA A 82 -11.69 -7.71 2.17
CA ALA A 82 -11.88 -6.77 1.08
C ALA A 82 -10.55 -6.25 0.55
N TYR A 83 -9.65 -5.88 1.45
CA TYR A 83 -8.36 -5.31 1.04
C TYR A 83 -7.44 -6.37 0.46
N ARG A 84 -7.56 -7.61 0.91
CA ARG A 84 -6.77 -8.70 0.32
C ARG A 84 -7.07 -8.81 -1.18
N LYS A 85 -8.35 -8.80 -1.56
CA LYS A 85 -8.72 -8.83 -2.96
C LYS A 85 -8.34 -7.55 -3.69
N LEU A 86 -8.57 -6.41 -3.02
CA LEU A 86 -8.30 -5.10 -3.61
C LEU A 86 -6.83 -4.95 -3.97
N PHE A 87 -5.94 -5.23 -3.03
CA PHE A 87 -4.52 -5.00 -3.25
C PHE A 87 -3.94 -5.96 -4.29
N LYS A 88 -4.46 -7.18 -4.38
CA LYS A 88 -4.03 -8.10 -5.42
C LYS A 88 -4.37 -7.56 -6.80
N LYS A 89 -5.51 -6.93 -6.95
CA LYS A 89 -5.89 -6.31 -8.23
C LYS A 89 -5.02 -5.09 -8.55
N LYS A 90 -4.40 -4.50 -7.55
CA LYS A 90 -3.59 -3.30 -7.74
C LYS A 90 -2.10 -3.60 -7.76
N GLY A 91 -1.73 -4.83 -8.02
CA GLY A 91 -0.37 -5.21 -8.33
C GLY A 91 0.46 -5.72 -7.16
N ILE A 92 -0.12 -5.91 -5.99
CA ILE A 92 0.65 -6.44 -4.87
C ILE A 92 1.07 -7.87 -5.17
N SER A 93 2.26 -8.24 -4.70
CA SER A 93 2.81 -9.56 -4.94
C SER A 93 1.95 -10.67 -4.29
N ASP A 94 1.87 -11.82 -4.95
CA ASP A 94 1.20 -12.98 -4.38
C ASP A 94 1.87 -13.47 -3.09
N GLY A 95 3.15 -13.16 -2.91
CA GLY A 95 3.85 -13.52 -1.69
C GLY A 95 3.59 -12.59 -0.52
N ALA A 96 2.86 -11.51 -0.75
CA ALA A 96 2.56 -10.55 0.31
C ALA A 96 1.59 -11.13 1.33
N THR A 97 1.82 -10.79 2.60
CA THR A 97 0.92 -11.17 3.69
C THR A 97 0.03 -9.98 4.01
N ILE A 98 -1.28 -10.19 3.90
CA ILE A 98 -2.26 -9.14 4.26
C ILE A 98 -3.00 -9.64 5.49
N THR A 99 -2.86 -8.94 6.59
CA THR A 99 -3.35 -9.38 7.89
C THR A 99 -3.85 -8.18 8.70
N LYS A 100 -4.51 -8.48 9.80
CA LYS A 100 -4.94 -7.44 10.73
C LYS A 100 -3.84 -7.09 11.72
#